data_747d48caec945b0c434eab781fe61ed5
#
_entry.id   747d48caec945b0c434eab781fe61ed5
#
_cell.length_a   1.000
_cell.length_b   1.000
_cell.length_c   1.000
_cell.angle_alpha   90.00
_cell.angle_beta   90.00
_cell.angle_gamma   90.00
#
_symmetry.space_group_name_H-M   'P 1'
#
loop_
_entity.id
_entity.type
_entity.pdbx_description
1 polymer ?
#
loop_
_entity_poly.entity_id
_entity_poly.type
_entity_poly.pdbx_seq_one_letter_code
_entity_poly.pdbx_strand_id
1 'polypeptide(L)'
;MRTGLITAALTLIPAAAFAHTGAGEAHGFVSGFAHPLGGLDHILAMVTVGIFAWQLGGRALWLVPGSFVLAMAIGAALGMAGVALPFVEFGIAASVIVLGGIVAFACNAPIVVAMGVVALFAIFHGHAHGSEMPIDAAGGTYAAGFMLATALLHAAGLALGCAIGRTTEGRAGYRLGGGLVALAGLAILANTV
;
A
#
# COMPACT_ATOMS: atom_id res chain seq x y z
N MET A 1 21.83 41.12 -17.63
CA MET A 1 21.76 39.65 -17.46
C MET A 1 20.45 39.33 -16.83
N ARG A 2 19.54 38.75 -17.59
CA ARG A 2 18.14 38.44 -17.17
C ARG A 2 18.07 36.99 -16.76
N THR A 3 17.89 36.73 -15.48
CA THR A 3 17.62 35.39 -14.93
C THR A 3 16.13 35.13 -15.11
N GLY A 4 15.80 34.24 -16.07
CA GLY A 4 14.43 33.76 -16.26
C GLY A 4 14.12 32.71 -15.21
N LEU A 5 13.16 32.98 -14.34
CA LEU A 5 12.51 31.97 -13.49
C LEU A 5 11.66 31.06 -14.39
N ILE A 6 12.06 29.81 -14.51
CA ILE A 6 11.21 28.76 -15.07
C ILE A 6 10.31 28.28 -13.94
N THR A 7 9.09 28.80 -13.90
CA THR A 7 8.03 28.28 -13.04
C THR A 7 7.49 27.02 -13.70
N ALA A 8 7.91 25.85 -13.24
CA ALA A 8 7.30 24.59 -13.62
C ALA A 8 5.93 24.48 -12.91
N ALA A 9 4.87 24.81 -13.61
CA ALA A 9 3.51 24.49 -13.19
C ALA A 9 3.31 22.98 -13.27
N LEU A 10 3.37 22.29 -12.13
CA LEU A 10 2.82 20.94 -12.03
C LEU A 10 1.30 21.05 -12.20
N THR A 11 0.81 20.81 -13.39
CA THR A 11 -0.60 20.56 -13.63
C THR A 11 -0.94 19.21 -12.99
N LEU A 12 -1.59 19.24 -11.82
CA LEU A 12 -2.30 18.12 -11.25
C LEU A 12 -3.44 17.78 -12.21
N ILE A 13 -3.21 16.86 -13.11
CA ILE A 13 -4.26 16.25 -13.90
C ILE A 13 -5.03 15.36 -12.91
N PRO A 14 -6.32 15.62 -12.63
CA PRO A 14 -7.12 14.66 -11.91
C PRO A 14 -7.17 13.39 -12.78
N ALA A 15 -6.49 12.33 -12.34
CA ALA A 15 -6.73 11.00 -12.88
C ALA A 15 -8.20 10.69 -12.51
N ALA A 16 -9.12 10.89 -13.45
CA ALA A 16 -10.45 10.37 -13.31
C ALA A 16 -10.32 8.87 -13.04
N ALA A 17 -10.76 8.47 -11.86
CA ALA A 17 -10.94 7.07 -11.55
C ALA A 17 -11.97 6.54 -12.57
N PHE A 18 -11.51 5.86 -13.59
CA PHE A 18 -12.35 5.06 -14.46
C PHE A 18 -12.72 3.78 -13.74
N ALA A 19 -13.54 3.92 -12.69
CA ALA A 19 -14.37 2.84 -12.22
C ALA A 19 -15.53 2.73 -13.20
N HIS A 20 -15.57 1.60 -13.90
CA HIS A 20 -16.71 1.13 -14.70
C HIS A 20 -17.03 1.84 -16.01
N THR A 21 -16.43 1.40 -17.09
CA THR A 21 -17.15 1.23 -18.38
C THR A 21 -16.51 0.11 -19.17
N GLY A 22 -17.23 -0.97 -19.38
CA GLY A 22 -16.86 -1.98 -20.35
C GLY A 22 -17.03 -3.39 -19.84
N ALA A 23 -18.19 -4.00 -20.08
CA ALA A 23 -18.37 -5.43 -20.16
C ALA A 23 -17.35 -5.97 -21.18
N GLY A 24 -16.35 -6.72 -20.75
CA GLY A 24 -15.35 -7.32 -21.60
C GLY A 24 -14.11 -7.73 -20.84
N GLU A 25 -14.13 -8.88 -20.17
CA GLU A 25 -12.98 -9.77 -19.95
C GLU A 25 -11.67 -9.16 -19.43
N ALA A 26 -11.71 -8.52 -18.25
CA ALA A 26 -10.49 -8.30 -17.49
C ALA A 26 -10.46 -9.21 -16.24
N HIS A 27 -10.91 -10.45 -16.39
CA HIS A 27 -10.99 -11.41 -15.29
C HIS A 27 -9.78 -12.35 -15.36
N GLY A 28 -8.85 -12.21 -14.44
CA GLY A 28 -7.74 -13.12 -14.35
C GLY A 28 -6.47 -12.50 -13.75
N PHE A 29 -5.37 -13.22 -13.90
CA PHE A 29 -4.07 -12.88 -13.31
C PHE A 29 -3.59 -11.45 -13.64
N VAL A 30 -3.67 -11.03 -14.91
CA VAL A 30 -3.16 -9.71 -15.33
C VAL A 30 -3.96 -8.58 -14.69
N SER A 31 -5.28 -8.72 -14.63
CA SER A 31 -6.15 -7.74 -13.97
C SER A 31 -5.85 -7.66 -12.48
N GLY A 32 -5.75 -8.81 -11.80
CA GLY A 32 -5.37 -8.85 -10.39
C GLY A 32 -3.99 -8.24 -10.15
N PHE A 33 -3.03 -8.50 -11.02
CA PHE A 33 -1.69 -7.92 -10.92
C PHE A 33 -1.68 -6.39 -11.12
N ALA A 34 -2.44 -5.88 -12.07
CA ALA A 34 -2.52 -4.45 -12.36
C ALA A 34 -3.30 -3.67 -11.28
N HIS A 35 -4.24 -4.31 -10.60
CA HIS A 35 -5.18 -3.66 -9.70
C HIS A 35 -4.51 -2.87 -8.58
N PRO A 36 -3.59 -3.43 -7.75
CA PRO A 36 -2.94 -2.67 -6.67
C PRO A 36 -2.00 -1.58 -7.19
N LEU A 37 -1.64 -1.61 -8.47
CA LEU A 37 -0.84 -0.56 -9.11
C LEU A 37 -1.70 0.64 -9.53
N GLY A 38 -3.03 0.48 -9.58
CA GLY A 38 -3.98 1.54 -9.91
C GLY A 38 -4.38 2.41 -8.72
N GLY A 39 -4.18 1.96 -7.48
CA GLY A 39 -4.52 2.69 -6.26
C GLY A 39 -3.30 3.34 -5.60
N LEU A 40 -3.30 4.66 -5.46
CA LEU A 40 -2.18 5.36 -4.80
C LEU A 40 -2.04 4.94 -3.32
N ASP A 41 -3.13 4.74 -2.62
CA ASP A 41 -3.21 4.23 -1.25
C ASP A 41 -2.53 2.88 -1.10
N HIS A 42 -2.79 1.95 -2.03
CA HIS A 42 -2.19 0.63 -2.07
C HIS A 42 -0.69 0.68 -2.30
N ILE A 43 -0.26 1.42 -3.33
CA ILE A 43 1.17 1.59 -3.62
C ILE A 43 1.89 2.16 -2.39
N LEU A 44 1.35 3.23 -1.80
CA LEU A 44 1.95 3.89 -0.65
C LEU A 44 2.00 2.97 0.56
N ALA A 45 0.91 2.28 0.90
CA ALA A 45 0.88 1.36 2.03
C ALA A 45 1.89 0.23 1.86
N MET A 46 1.87 -0.47 0.71
CA MET A 46 2.70 -1.65 0.48
C MET A 46 4.19 -1.31 0.38
N VAL A 47 4.56 -0.23 -0.33
CA VAL A 47 5.96 0.25 -0.36
C VAL A 47 6.41 0.65 1.04
N THR A 48 5.56 1.32 1.82
CA THR A 48 5.90 1.76 3.18
C THR A 48 6.07 0.57 4.13
N VAL A 49 5.29 -0.51 4.00
CA VAL A 49 5.50 -1.77 4.73
C VAL A 49 6.89 -2.34 4.45
N GLY A 50 7.34 -2.32 3.19
CA GLY A 50 8.68 -2.77 2.82
C GLY A 50 9.79 -1.90 3.43
N ILE A 51 9.64 -0.56 3.41
CA ILE A 51 10.57 0.37 4.05
C ILE A 51 10.63 0.13 5.56
N PHE A 52 9.47 -0.04 6.21
CA PHE A 52 9.38 -0.34 7.64
C PHE A 52 10.08 -1.65 8.00
N ALA A 53 9.84 -2.71 7.21
CA ALA A 53 10.53 -3.98 7.39
C ALA A 53 12.06 -3.85 7.28
N TRP A 54 12.54 -3.01 6.35
CA TRP A 54 13.96 -2.70 6.22
C TRP A 54 14.50 -1.97 7.46
N GLN A 55 13.80 -0.97 7.98
CA GLN A 55 14.20 -0.24 9.18
C GLN A 55 14.36 -1.15 10.40
N LEU A 56 13.49 -2.15 10.55
CA LEU A 56 13.57 -3.13 11.64
C LEU A 56 14.68 -4.16 11.43
N GLY A 57 14.97 -4.52 10.18
CA GLY A 57 16.04 -5.45 9.82
C GLY A 57 15.81 -6.91 10.26
N GLY A 58 16.83 -7.73 10.09
CA GLY A 58 16.83 -9.13 10.51
C GLY A 58 15.63 -9.92 9.99
N ARG A 59 14.91 -10.61 10.88
CA ARG A 59 13.73 -11.41 10.51
C ARG A 59 12.53 -10.60 10.05
N ALA A 60 12.48 -9.30 10.38
CA ALA A 60 11.38 -8.42 9.97
C ALA A 60 11.31 -8.26 8.45
N LEU A 61 12.44 -8.38 7.73
CA LEU A 61 12.50 -8.32 6.27
C LEU A 61 11.52 -9.28 5.57
N TRP A 62 11.19 -10.38 6.21
CA TRP A 62 10.31 -11.42 5.66
C TRP A 62 8.99 -11.53 6.42
N LEU A 63 9.05 -11.45 7.77
CA LEU A 63 7.88 -11.69 8.60
C LEU A 63 6.87 -10.55 8.52
N VAL A 64 7.32 -9.28 8.40
CA VAL A 64 6.41 -8.13 8.31
C VAL A 64 5.68 -8.12 6.96
N PRO A 65 6.34 -8.17 5.78
CA PRO A 65 5.64 -8.31 4.50
C PRO A 65 4.80 -9.58 4.41
N GLY A 66 5.32 -10.71 4.90
CA GLY A 66 4.60 -11.97 4.88
C GLY A 66 3.32 -11.95 5.71
N SER A 67 3.33 -11.31 6.90
CA SER A 67 2.13 -11.13 7.71
C SER A 67 1.10 -10.23 7.03
N PHE A 68 1.55 -9.19 6.30
CA PHE A 68 0.66 -8.35 5.50
C PHE A 68 -0.05 -9.18 4.41
N VAL A 69 0.72 -9.91 3.58
CA VAL A 69 0.14 -10.73 2.49
C VAL A 69 -0.84 -11.78 3.03
N LEU A 70 -0.49 -12.46 4.12
CA LEU A 70 -1.35 -13.46 4.74
C LEU A 70 -2.66 -12.84 5.28
N ALA A 71 -2.55 -11.75 6.03
CA ALA A 71 -3.72 -11.07 6.59
C ALA A 71 -4.60 -10.46 5.49
N MET A 72 -4.00 -9.94 4.42
CA MET A 72 -4.71 -9.47 3.24
C MET A 72 -5.48 -10.59 2.56
N ALA A 73 -4.91 -11.79 2.42
CA ALA A 73 -5.62 -12.95 1.89
C ALA A 73 -6.82 -13.34 2.77
N ILE A 74 -6.68 -13.26 4.10
CA ILE A 74 -7.77 -13.48 5.05
C ILE A 74 -8.86 -12.41 4.87
N GLY A 75 -8.48 -11.13 4.78
CA GLY A 75 -9.40 -10.02 4.53
C GLY A 75 -10.17 -10.22 3.22
N ALA A 76 -9.46 -10.62 2.14
CA ALA A 76 -10.09 -10.91 0.85
C ALA A 76 -11.11 -12.06 0.95
N ALA A 77 -10.77 -13.13 1.64
CA ALA A 77 -11.70 -14.24 1.86
C ALA A 77 -12.97 -13.80 2.63
N LEU A 78 -12.82 -12.89 3.62
CA LEU A 78 -13.96 -12.31 4.34
C LEU A 78 -14.84 -11.45 3.43
N GLY A 79 -14.22 -10.60 2.58
CA GLY A 79 -14.92 -9.79 1.59
C GLY A 79 -15.70 -10.65 0.59
N MET A 80 -15.06 -11.67 0.02
CA MET A 80 -15.69 -12.65 -0.88
C MET A 80 -16.87 -13.42 -0.23
N ALA A 81 -16.74 -13.71 1.07
CA ALA A 81 -17.80 -14.36 1.84
C ALA A 81 -18.97 -13.42 2.20
N GLY A 82 -18.91 -12.14 1.80
CA GLY A 82 -19.94 -11.15 2.12
C GLY A 82 -19.98 -10.72 3.59
N VAL A 83 -18.93 -10.99 4.35
CA VAL A 83 -18.82 -10.55 5.75
C VAL A 83 -18.66 -9.03 5.76
N ALA A 84 -19.58 -8.31 6.35
CA ALA A 84 -19.52 -6.85 6.42
C ALA A 84 -18.38 -6.40 7.34
N LEU A 85 -17.49 -5.57 6.82
CA LEU A 85 -16.46 -4.88 7.60
C LEU A 85 -16.74 -3.37 7.52
N PRO A 86 -17.06 -2.70 8.65
CA PRO A 86 -17.33 -1.27 8.61
C PRO A 86 -16.05 -0.45 8.41
N PHE A 87 -16.20 0.75 7.87
CA PHE A 87 -15.14 1.75 7.76
C PHE A 87 -13.91 1.29 6.95
N VAL A 88 -14.10 0.51 5.89
CA VAL A 88 -13.01 -0.06 5.09
C VAL A 88 -12.12 1.05 4.51
N GLU A 89 -12.71 2.04 3.83
CA GLU A 89 -11.98 3.15 3.24
C GLU A 89 -11.21 3.97 4.28
N PHE A 90 -11.83 4.17 5.45
CA PHE A 90 -11.15 4.80 6.59
C PHE A 90 -9.94 3.98 7.05
N GLY A 91 -10.08 2.65 7.16
CA GLY A 91 -9.00 1.74 7.52
C GLY A 91 -7.84 1.78 6.53
N ILE A 92 -8.15 1.84 5.23
CA ILE A 92 -7.17 1.97 4.14
C ILE A 92 -6.42 3.30 4.26
N ALA A 93 -7.12 4.43 4.34
CA ALA A 93 -6.50 5.74 4.50
C ALA A 93 -5.68 5.85 5.79
N ALA A 94 -6.19 5.32 6.91
CA ALA A 94 -5.48 5.27 8.18
C ALA A 94 -4.19 4.45 8.09
N SER A 95 -4.16 3.38 7.28
CA SER A 95 -2.94 2.60 7.07
C SER A 95 -1.81 3.44 6.48
N VAL A 96 -2.11 4.27 5.48
CA VAL A 96 -1.12 5.14 4.83
C VAL A 96 -0.60 6.18 5.82
N ILE A 97 -1.48 6.78 6.63
CA ILE A 97 -1.11 7.77 7.65
C ILE A 97 -0.20 7.13 8.70
N VAL A 98 -0.64 6.01 9.28
CA VAL A 98 0.07 5.38 10.41
C VAL A 98 1.40 4.78 9.96
N LEU A 99 1.42 4.04 8.84
CA LEU A 99 2.66 3.44 8.32
C LEU A 99 3.66 4.53 7.90
N GLY A 100 3.18 5.60 7.24
CA GLY A 100 4.01 6.76 6.92
C GLY A 100 4.61 7.40 8.18
N GLY A 101 3.82 7.58 9.23
CA GLY A 101 4.29 8.08 10.53
C GLY A 101 5.33 7.16 11.18
N ILE A 102 5.08 5.85 11.20
CA ILE A 102 6.03 4.85 11.72
C ILE A 102 7.39 4.96 11.02
N VAL A 103 7.39 5.07 9.70
CA VAL A 103 8.63 5.22 8.91
C VAL A 103 9.29 6.57 9.18
N ALA A 104 8.51 7.67 9.23
CA ALA A 104 9.03 9.02 9.45
C ALA A 104 9.74 9.16 10.80
N PHE A 105 9.18 8.56 11.84
CA PHE A 105 9.75 8.61 13.19
C PHE A 105 10.78 7.50 13.45
N ALA A 106 11.01 6.62 12.46
CA ALA A 106 11.88 5.44 12.59
C ALA A 106 11.54 4.63 13.86
N CYS A 107 10.25 4.36 14.03
CA CYS A 107 9.76 3.68 15.22
C CYS A 107 10.36 2.28 15.34
N ASN A 108 11.05 2.03 16.43
CA ASN A 108 11.58 0.70 16.73
C ASN A 108 10.48 -0.07 17.51
N ALA A 109 10.03 -1.18 16.95
CA ALA A 109 8.98 -1.98 17.53
C ALA A 109 9.39 -3.46 17.62
N PRO A 110 8.96 -4.20 18.64
CA PRO A 110 9.08 -5.65 18.63
C PRO A 110 8.42 -6.23 17.37
N ILE A 111 9.04 -7.22 16.78
CA ILE A 111 8.60 -7.79 15.51
C ILE A 111 7.13 -8.24 15.52
N VAL A 112 6.66 -8.78 16.65
CA VAL A 112 5.26 -9.22 16.81
C VAL A 112 4.30 -8.02 16.74
N VAL A 113 4.68 -6.87 17.33
CA VAL A 113 3.89 -5.63 17.26
C VAL A 113 3.86 -5.11 15.83
N ALA A 114 5.00 -5.08 15.14
CA ALA A 114 5.08 -4.67 13.75
C ALA A 114 4.21 -5.54 12.84
N MET A 115 4.29 -6.87 12.99
CA MET A 115 3.44 -7.82 12.29
C MET A 115 1.95 -7.59 12.58
N GLY A 116 1.58 -7.37 13.83
CA GLY A 116 0.19 -7.11 14.24
C GLY A 116 -0.37 -5.83 13.62
N VAL A 117 0.41 -4.74 13.62
CA VAL A 117 0.01 -3.45 13.02
C VAL A 117 -0.21 -3.60 11.52
N VAL A 118 0.74 -4.19 10.79
CA VAL A 118 0.59 -4.35 9.33
C VAL A 118 -0.52 -5.33 8.98
N ALA A 119 -0.70 -6.40 9.77
CA ALA A 119 -1.77 -7.37 9.57
C ALA A 119 -3.15 -6.75 9.77
N LEU A 120 -3.31 -5.91 10.80
CA LEU A 120 -4.56 -5.19 11.04
C LEU A 120 -4.98 -4.38 9.81
N PHE A 121 -4.08 -3.58 9.26
CA PHE A 121 -4.37 -2.78 8.08
C PHE A 121 -4.54 -3.62 6.81
N ALA A 122 -3.77 -4.71 6.68
CA ALA A 122 -3.89 -5.63 5.55
C ALA A 122 -5.28 -6.26 5.42
N ILE A 123 -5.99 -6.49 6.54
CA ILE A 123 -7.36 -6.99 6.52
C ILE A 123 -8.29 -6.02 5.78
N PHE A 124 -8.18 -4.71 6.02
CA PHE A 124 -8.99 -3.70 5.32
C PHE A 124 -8.70 -3.69 3.81
N HIS A 125 -7.42 -3.68 3.44
CA HIS A 125 -7.02 -3.76 2.03
C HIS A 125 -7.52 -5.03 1.35
N GLY A 126 -7.36 -6.17 2.01
CA GLY A 126 -7.84 -7.44 1.48
C GLY A 126 -9.36 -7.48 1.35
N HIS A 127 -10.07 -7.00 2.36
CA HIS A 127 -11.54 -7.00 2.38
C HIS A 127 -12.12 -6.13 1.23
N ALA A 128 -11.58 -4.91 1.02
CA ALA A 128 -12.00 -4.06 -0.08
C ALA A 128 -11.96 -4.81 -1.42
N HIS A 129 -10.82 -5.42 -1.72
CA HIS A 129 -10.65 -6.14 -2.98
C HIS A 129 -11.41 -7.45 -3.06
N GLY A 130 -11.55 -8.17 -1.93
CA GLY A 130 -12.32 -9.39 -1.87
C GLY A 130 -13.81 -9.17 -2.16
N SER A 131 -14.37 -8.04 -1.72
CA SER A 131 -15.77 -7.68 -1.99
C SER A 131 -16.04 -7.34 -3.46
N GLU A 132 -15.01 -6.94 -4.21
CA GLU A 132 -15.09 -6.62 -5.65
C GLU A 132 -14.67 -7.78 -6.55
N MET A 133 -14.18 -8.88 -5.95
CA MET A 133 -13.60 -9.99 -6.70
C MET A 133 -14.72 -10.85 -7.34
N PRO A 134 -14.58 -11.23 -8.63
CA PRO A 134 -15.51 -12.17 -9.27
C PRO A 134 -15.54 -13.51 -8.54
N ILE A 135 -16.72 -14.06 -8.31
CA ILE A 135 -16.93 -15.34 -7.56
C ILE A 135 -16.64 -16.56 -8.45
N ASP A 136 -16.28 -16.36 -9.70
CA ASP A 136 -16.01 -17.41 -10.68
C ASP A 136 -14.57 -17.95 -10.61
N ALA A 137 -14.24 -18.92 -11.48
CA ALA A 137 -12.90 -19.51 -11.57
C ALA A 137 -11.78 -18.50 -11.84
N ALA A 138 -12.10 -17.31 -12.34
CA ALA A 138 -11.15 -16.22 -12.55
C ALA A 138 -10.72 -15.55 -11.24
N GLY A 139 -11.52 -15.65 -10.17
CA GLY A 139 -11.19 -15.05 -8.87
C GLY A 139 -9.88 -15.58 -8.27
N GLY A 140 -9.61 -16.88 -8.40
CA GLY A 140 -8.36 -17.47 -7.90
C GLY A 140 -7.11 -16.96 -8.65
N THR A 141 -7.19 -16.81 -9.95
CA THR A 141 -6.09 -16.26 -10.78
C THR A 141 -5.91 -14.76 -10.55
N TYR A 142 -7.00 -14.03 -10.36
CA TYR A 142 -6.98 -12.63 -9.94
C TYR A 142 -6.26 -12.46 -8.60
N ALA A 143 -6.65 -13.25 -7.57
CA ALA A 143 -6.02 -13.22 -6.25
C ALA A 143 -4.51 -13.51 -6.33
N ALA A 144 -4.09 -14.47 -7.17
CA ALA A 144 -2.69 -14.78 -7.35
C ALA A 144 -1.91 -13.59 -7.96
N GLY A 145 -2.46 -12.93 -8.98
CA GLY A 145 -1.88 -11.71 -9.57
C GLY A 145 -1.76 -10.59 -8.57
N PHE A 146 -2.83 -10.35 -7.81
CA PHE A 146 -2.90 -9.33 -6.76
C PHE A 146 -1.84 -9.56 -5.67
N MET A 147 -1.74 -10.78 -5.14
CA MET A 147 -0.75 -11.12 -4.12
C MET A 147 0.69 -10.98 -4.64
N LEU A 148 0.95 -11.35 -5.89
CA LEU A 148 2.26 -11.16 -6.50
C LEU A 148 2.62 -9.69 -6.63
N ALA A 149 1.72 -8.84 -7.11
CA ALA A 149 1.93 -7.40 -7.22
C ALA A 149 2.21 -6.78 -5.84
N THR A 150 1.44 -7.16 -4.82
CA THR A 150 1.66 -6.74 -3.43
C THR A 150 3.05 -7.14 -2.94
N ALA A 151 3.46 -8.39 -3.15
CA ALA A 151 4.79 -8.86 -2.75
C ALA A 151 5.91 -8.09 -3.47
N LEU A 152 5.73 -7.76 -4.74
CA LEU A 152 6.69 -6.96 -5.51
C LEU A 152 6.74 -5.50 -5.01
N LEU A 153 5.62 -4.89 -4.63
CA LEU A 153 5.59 -3.56 -4.01
C LEU A 153 6.31 -3.57 -2.65
N HIS A 154 6.14 -4.63 -1.85
CA HIS A 154 6.93 -4.79 -0.62
C HIS A 154 8.42 -4.92 -0.92
N ALA A 155 8.80 -5.70 -1.93
CA ALA A 155 10.20 -5.84 -2.35
C ALA A 155 10.78 -4.51 -2.83
N ALA A 156 10.02 -3.74 -3.59
CA ALA A 156 10.39 -2.37 -4.00
C ALA A 156 10.59 -1.46 -2.78
N GLY A 157 9.72 -1.55 -1.78
CA GLY A 157 9.85 -0.84 -0.51
C GLY A 157 11.10 -1.25 0.27
N LEU A 158 11.41 -2.55 0.35
CA LEU A 158 12.66 -3.04 0.94
C LEU A 158 13.89 -2.49 0.22
N ALA A 159 13.89 -2.50 -1.11
CA ALA A 159 14.99 -1.97 -1.92
C ALA A 159 15.14 -0.46 -1.71
N LEU A 160 14.04 0.29 -1.69
CA LEU A 160 14.05 1.73 -1.43
C LEU A 160 14.53 2.04 0.00
N GLY A 161 14.05 1.29 0.99
CA GLY A 161 14.52 1.39 2.36
C GLY A 161 16.03 1.14 2.48
N CYS A 162 16.53 0.11 1.78
CA CYS A 162 17.96 -0.18 1.68
C CYS A 162 18.74 0.98 1.03
N ALA A 163 18.25 1.51 -0.07
CA ALA A 163 18.89 2.62 -0.78
C ALA A 163 18.98 3.87 0.11
N ILE A 164 17.88 4.26 0.76
CA ILE A 164 17.83 5.39 1.69
C ILE A 164 18.78 5.16 2.88
N GLY A 165 18.73 3.98 3.49
CA GLY A 165 19.51 3.65 4.68
C GLY A 165 21.02 3.62 4.46
N ARG A 166 21.47 3.48 3.21
CA ARG A 166 22.90 3.53 2.82
C ARG A 166 23.43 4.94 2.57
N THR A 167 22.55 5.93 2.53
CA THR A 167 22.99 7.33 2.36
C THR A 167 23.45 7.91 3.69
N THR A 168 24.32 8.91 3.66
CA THR A 168 24.76 9.65 4.85
C THR A 168 23.61 10.36 5.55
N GLU A 169 22.54 10.66 4.83
CA GLU A 169 21.34 11.35 5.31
C GLU A 169 20.12 10.42 5.40
N GLY A 170 20.32 9.12 5.52
CA GLY A 170 19.25 8.11 5.53
C GLY A 170 18.14 8.41 6.53
N ARG A 171 18.48 8.93 7.71
CA ARG A 171 17.47 9.32 8.71
C ARG A 171 16.57 10.47 8.21
N ALA A 172 17.14 11.47 7.54
CA ALA A 172 16.37 12.57 6.94
C ALA A 172 15.51 12.06 5.78
N GLY A 173 16.03 11.15 4.96
CA GLY A 173 15.29 10.51 3.88
C GLY A 173 14.04 9.77 4.39
N TYR A 174 14.16 8.99 5.46
CA TYR A 174 13.01 8.31 6.07
C TYR A 174 12.00 9.30 6.65
N ARG A 175 12.45 10.36 7.31
CA ARG A 175 11.56 11.40 7.88
C ARG A 175 10.77 12.10 6.79
N LEU A 176 11.43 12.52 5.74
CA LEU A 176 10.79 13.22 4.62
C LEU A 176 9.86 12.26 3.86
N GLY A 177 10.35 11.09 3.46
CA GLY A 177 9.54 10.11 2.72
C GLY A 177 8.33 9.63 3.50
N GLY A 178 8.52 9.21 4.76
CA GLY A 178 7.42 8.78 5.62
C GLY A 178 6.44 9.93 5.93
N GLY A 179 6.94 11.15 6.13
CA GLY A 179 6.10 12.34 6.33
C GLY A 179 5.24 12.64 5.11
N LEU A 180 5.80 12.57 3.90
CA LEU A 180 5.05 12.75 2.65
C LEU A 180 3.98 11.66 2.47
N VAL A 181 4.30 10.42 2.80
CA VAL A 181 3.32 9.32 2.78
C VAL A 181 2.17 9.59 3.77
N ALA A 182 2.48 10.00 5.00
CA ALA A 182 1.45 10.32 5.99
C ALA A 182 0.56 11.49 5.54
N LEU A 183 1.13 12.53 4.95
CA LEU A 183 0.37 13.66 4.39
C LEU A 183 -0.51 13.23 3.21
N ALA A 184 -0.01 12.34 2.33
CA ALA A 184 -0.82 11.76 1.27
C ALA A 184 -1.99 10.96 1.84
N GLY A 185 -1.79 10.18 2.91
CA GLY A 185 -2.86 9.48 3.61
C GLY A 185 -3.91 10.42 4.20
N LEU A 186 -3.51 11.57 4.75
CA LEU A 186 -4.46 12.60 5.20
C LEU A 186 -5.27 13.19 4.05
N ALA A 187 -4.64 13.42 2.89
CA ALA A 187 -5.35 13.89 1.69
C ALA A 187 -6.33 12.83 1.17
N ILE A 188 -5.95 11.55 1.19
CA ILE A 188 -6.85 10.44 0.83
C ILE A 188 -8.05 10.44 1.79
N LEU A 189 -7.81 10.48 3.09
CA LEU A 189 -8.86 10.47 4.11
C LEU A 189 -9.84 11.64 3.93
N ALA A 190 -9.34 12.84 3.62
CA ALA A 190 -10.18 14.01 3.40
C ALA A 190 -11.10 13.89 2.16
N ASN A 191 -10.78 13.00 1.23
CA ASN A 191 -11.59 12.73 0.04
C ASN A 191 -12.55 11.54 0.23
N THR A 192 -12.46 10.80 1.33
CA THR A 192 -13.36 9.67 1.64
C THR A 192 -14.50 10.07 2.59
N VAL A 193 -14.42 11.28 3.17
CA VAL A 193 -15.42 11.88 4.06
C VAL A 193 -16.23 12.92 3.32
#